data_f5fc20bf720eb27cf6b701a0ced84069
#
_entry.id   f5fc20bf720eb27cf6b701a0ced84069
#
_cell.length_a   1.000
_cell.length_b   1.000
_cell.length_c   1.000
_cell.angle_alpha   90.00
_cell.angle_beta   90.00
_cell.angle_gamma   90.00
#
_symmetry.space_group_name_H-M   'P 1'
#
loop_
_entity.id
_entity.type
_entity.pdbx_description
1 polymer ?
#
loop_
_entity_poly.entity_id
_entity_poly.type
_entity_poly.pdbx_seq_one_letter_code
_entity_poly.pdbx_strand_id
1 'polypeptide(L)'
;MALRFSELRCKEVINVSDGARLGYVSDLELDCEAGRVLALVVPVPGKFFGLFLSPGDYVIPWPCIRRIGGDIILVDVCLEEARRPKEKRGLFR
;
A
#
# COMPACT_ATOMS: atom_id res chain seq x y z
N MET A 1 -18.89 8.47 5.03
CA MET A 1 -18.94 7.03 4.84
C MET A 1 -17.76 6.38 5.57
N ALA A 2 -18.01 5.33 6.31
CA ALA A 2 -16.96 4.66 7.07
C ALA A 2 -16.64 3.31 6.44
N LEU A 3 -15.36 2.95 6.43
CA LEU A 3 -14.89 1.66 5.96
C LEU A 3 -14.06 0.98 7.04
N ARG A 4 -14.16 -0.31 7.12
CA ARG A 4 -13.26 -1.10 7.95
C ARG A 4 -12.01 -1.44 7.15
N PHE A 5 -10.91 -1.64 7.85
CA PHE A 5 -9.67 -2.07 7.19
C PHE A 5 -9.85 -3.38 6.43
N SER A 6 -10.66 -4.30 6.97
CA SER A 6 -10.96 -5.56 6.29
C SER A 6 -11.60 -5.35 4.92
N GLU A 7 -12.41 -4.32 4.77
CA GLU A 7 -13.00 -3.96 3.48
C GLU A 7 -11.97 -3.35 2.54
N LEU A 8 -11.11 -2.49 3.08
CA LEU A 8 -10.06 -1.85 2.32
C LEU A 8 -9.10 -2.88 1.71
N ARG A 9 -8.77 -3.92 2.46
CA ARG A 9 -7.87 -4.99 2.01
C ARG A 9 -8.42 -5.80 0.84
N CYS A 10 -9.71 -5.78 0.61
CA CYS A 10 -10.35 -6.52 -0.48
C CYS A 10 -10.40 -5.74 -1.78
N LYS A 11 -9.93 -4.50 -1.78
CA LYS A 11 -9.97 -3.63 -2.96
C LYS A 11 -8.59 -3.58 -3.61
N GLU A 12 -8.57 -3.67 -4.93
CA GLU A 12 -7.32 -3.60 -5.67
C GLU A 12 -6.88 -2.15 -5.84
N VAL A 13 -5.59 -1.89 -5.59
CA VAL A 13 -5.01 -0.56 -5.72
C VAL A 13 -4.50 -0.38 -7.14
N ILE A 14 -4.93 0.71 -7.79
CA ILE A 14 -4.56 1.04 -9.15
C ILE A 14 -3.98 2.45 -9.16
N ASN A 15 -2.80 2.58 -9.77
CA ASN A 15 -2.16 3.88 -9.93
C ASN A 15 -2.68 4.54 -11.21
N VAL A 16 -3.37 5.67 -11.08
CA VAL A 16 -4.03 6.31 -12.22
C VAL A 16 -3.04 6.94 -13.19
N SER A 17 -1.86 7.35 -12.73
CA SER A 17 -0.91 8.04 -13.58
C SER A 17 -0.29 7.14 -14.66
N ASP A 18 -0.16 5.85 -14.38
CA ASP A 18 0.44 4.90 -15.32
C ASP A 18 -0.41 3.65 -15.56
N GLY A 19 -1.58 3.56 -14.92
CA GLY A 19 -2.46 2.42 -15.05
C GLY A 19 -1.97 1.15 -14.37
N ALA A 20 -0.91 1.22 -13.58
CA ALA A 20 -0.34 0.04 -12.94
C ALA A 20 -1.26 -0.52 -11.86
N ARG A 21 -1.41 -1.84 -11.85
CA ARG A 21 -2.15 -2.55 -10.81
C ARG A 21 -1.17 -2.92 -9.72
N LEU A 22 -1.30 -2.30 -8.57
CA LEU A 22 -0.32 -2.45 -7.49
C LEU A 22 -0.59 -3.64 -6.59
N GLY A 23 -1.81 -4.14 -6.58
CA GLY A 23 -2.20 -5.23 -5.70
C GLY A 23 -3.11 -4.75 -4.58
N TYR A 24 -2.98 -5.36 -3.41
CA TYR A 24 -3.91 -5.14 -2.30
C TYR A 24 -3.19 -4.58 -1.08
N VAL A 25 -3.90 -3.76 -0.33
CA VAL A 25 -3.37 -3.19 0.91
C VAL A 25 -3.12 -4.30 1.92
N SER A 26 -1.91 -4.33 2.48
CA SER A 26 -1.55 -5.30 3.52
C SER A 26 -1.45 -4.66 4.90
N ASP A 27 -1.23 -3.34 4.96
CA ASP A 27 -1.00 -2.67 6.22
C ASP A 27 -1.27 -1.18 6.09
N LEU A 28 -1.27 -0.48 7.22
CA LEU A 28 -1.43 0.96 7.31
C LEU A 28 -0.32 1.55 8.15
N GLU A 29 0.07 2.77 7.82
CA GLU A 29 0.89 3.58 8.71
C GLU A 29 -0.01 4.57 9.43
N LEU A 30 0.10 4.64 10.74
CA LEU A 30 -0.76 5.47 11.56
C LEU A 30 0.08 6.48 12.34
N ASP A 31 -0.46 7.68 12.47
CA ASP A 31 0.03 8.66 13.42
C ASP A 31 -0.75 8.47 14.71
N CYS A 32 -0.12 7.86 15.69
CA CYS A 32 -0.80 7.52 16.95
C CYS A 32 -1.12 8.75 17.79
N GLU A 33 -0.34 9.83 17.65
CA GLU A 33 -0.59 11.06 18.39
C GLU A 33 -1.77 11.82 17.81
N ALA A 34 -1.79 11.97 16.48
CA ALA A 34 -2.88 12.68 15.81
C ALA A 34 -4.11 11.81 15.61
N GLY A 35 -3.97 10.49 15.74
CA GLY A 35 -5.06 9.56 15.56
C GLY A 35 -5.54 9.48 14.13
N ARG A 36 -4.63 9.43 13.16
CA ARG A 36 -5.02 9.39 11.74
C ARG A 36 -4.12 8.47 10.92
N VAL A 37 -4.65 8.07 9.77
CA VAL A 37 -3.91 7.25 8.81
C VAL A 37 -2.95 8.13 8.02
N LEU A 38 -1.69 7.73 7.97
CA LEU A 38 -0.65 8.43 7.20
C LEU A 38 -0.51 7.86 5.80
N ALA A 39 -0.57 6.54 5.66
CA ALA A 39 -0.32 5.89 4.38
C ALA A 39 -0.93 4.49 4.33
N LEU A 40 -1.14 4.02 3.10
CA LEU A 40 -1.44 2.62 2.82
C LEU A 40 -0.15 1.90 2.46
N VAL A 41 -0.02 0.66 2.89
CA VAL A 41 1.14 -0.18 2.55
C VAL A 41 0.67 -1.32 1.65
N VAL A 42 1.27 -1.39 0.45
CA VAL A 42 0.93 -2.40 -0.56
C VAL A 42 2.21 -3.14 -0.93
N PRO A 43 2.29 -4.46 -0.72
CA PRO A 43 3.51 -5.20 -1.07
C PRO A 43 3.79 -5.08 -2.56
N VAL A 44 5.05 -4.86 -2.91
CA VAL A 44 5.48 -4.85 -4.31
C VAL A 44 5.32 -6.26 -4.84
N PRO A 45 4.56 -6.48 -5.92
CA PRO A 45 4.41 -7.81 -6.48
C PRO A 45 5.73 -8.29 -7.07
N GLY A 46 6.01 -9.58 -6.90
CA GLY A 46 7.19 -10.17 -7.48
C GLY A 46 7.51 -11.52 -6.86
N LYS A 47 8.13 -12.36 -7.68
CA LYS A 47 8.69 -13.64 -7.25
C LYS A 47 10.15 -13.63 -7.64
N PHE A 48 11.03 -13.84 -6.68
CA PHE A 48 12.44 -14.02 -6.96
C PHE A 48 12.79 -15.50 -6.81
N PHE A 49 13.13 -16.13 -7.93
CA PHE A 49 13.57 -17.53 -7.95
C PHE A 49 12.59 -18.48 -7.27
N GLY A 50 11.30 -18.26 -7.44
CA GLY A 50 10.29 -19.09 -6.81
C GLY A 50 10.09 -18.86 -5.32
N LEU A 51 10.82 -17.93 -4.72
CA LEU A 51 10.65 -17.57 -3.34
C LEU A 51 9.61 -16.45 -3.22
N PHE A 52 8.81 -16.50 -2.15
CA PHE A 52 7.79 -15.50 -1.88
C PHE A 52 8.40 -14.33 -1.12
N LEU A 53 9.46 -13.76 -1.67
CA LEU A 53 10.11 -12.60 -1.07
C LEU A 53 9.61 -11.37 -1.79
N SER A 54 8.89 -10.53 -1.06
CA SER A 54 8.52 -9.22 -1.58
C SER A 54 9.78 -8.36 -1.70
N PRO A 55 10.01 -7.69 -2.84
CA PRO A 55 11.14 -6.77 -2.98
C PRO A 55 10.96 -5.48 -2.19
N GLY A 56 9.92 -5.37 -1.41
CA GLY A 56 9.61 -4.20 -0.61
C GLY A 56 8.13 -3.90 -0.62
N ASP A 57 7.80 -2.69 -0.23
CA ASP A 57 6.43 -2.22 -0.18
C ASP A 57 6.29 -0.88 -0.89
N TYR A 58 5.10 -0.64 -1.45
CA TYR A 58 4.71 0.72 -1.81
C TYR A 58 4.06 1.35 -0.60
N VAL A 59 4.57 2.48 -0.18
CA VAL A 59 3.98 3.28 0.89
C VAL A 59 3.29 4.47 0.23
N ILE A 60 1.98 4.44 0.22
CA ILE A 60 1.15 5.40 -0.52
C ILE A 60 0.58 6.39 0.48
N PRO A 61 1.06 7.65 0.47
CA PRO A 61 0.54 8.66 1.38
C PRO A 61 -0.98 8.82 1.23
N TRP A 62 -1.66 8.98 2.35
CA TRP A 62 -3.11 9.14 2.35
C TRP A 62 -3.62 10.21 1.39
N PRO A 63 -2.98 11.40 1.31
CA PRO A 63 -3.43 12.43 0.37
C PRO A 63 -3.31 12.05 -1.10
N CYS A 64 -2.57 11.00 -1.44
CA CYS A 64 -2.42 10.53 -2.82
C CYS A 64 -3.57 9.63 -3.26
N ILE A 65 -4.47 9.27 -2.36
CA ILE A 65 -5.64 8.49 -2.70
C ILE A 65 -6.65 9.41 -3.39
N ARG A 66 -7.02 9.04 -4.61
CA ARG A 66 -7.96 9.83 -5.40
C ARG A 66 -9.40 9.41 -5.16
N ARG A 67 -9.62 8.12 -5.03
CA ARG A 67 -10.98 7.60 -4.84
C ARG A 67 -10.93 6.19 -4.25
N ILE A 68 -11.86 5.92 -3.36
CA ILE A 68 -12.09 4.57 -2.86
C ILE A 68 -13.42 4.11 -3.41
N GLY A 69 -13.38 3.14 -4.33
CA GLY A 69 -14.57 2.59 -4.95
C GLY A 69 -15.03 1.30 -4.27
N GLY A 70 -15.96 0.60 -4.91
CA GLY A 70 -16.47 -0.66 -4.41
C GLY A 70 -15.42 -1.77 -4.42
N ASP A 71 -14.67 -1.87 -5.52
CA ASP A 71 -13.70 -2.95 -5.73
C ASP A 71 -12.27 -2.45 -5.88
N ILE A 72 -12.06 -1.15 -6.03
CA ILE A 72 -10.76 -0.59 -6.33
C ILE A 72 -10.48 0.64 -5.48
N ILE A 73 -9.19 0.93 -5.34
CA ILE A 73 -8.69 2.17 -4.74
C ILE A 73 -7.82 2.83 -5.79
N LEU A 74 -8.18 4.02 -6.21
CA LEU A 74 -7.41 4.79 -7.18
C LEU A 74 -6.45 5.71 -6.44
N VAL A 75 -5.18 5.60 -6.79
CA VAL A 75 -4.11 6.42 -6.20
C VAL A 75 -3.32 7.11 -7.30
N ASP A 76 -2.61 8.14 -6.94
CA ASP A 76 -1.77 8.88 -7.89
C ASP A 76 -0.43 9.13 -7.23
N VAL A 77 0.53 8.25 -7.54
CA VAL A 77 1.87 8.30 -6.95
C VAL A 77 2.92 8.03 -8.02
N CYS A 78 4.12 8.51 -7.76
CA CYS A 78 5.30 8.08 -8.49
C CYS A 78 5.79 6.79 -7.84
N LEU A 79 5.75 5.68 -8.56
CA LEU A 79 6.06 4.38 -7.98
C LEU A 79 7.49 4.28 -7.46
N GLU A 80 8.43 4.93 -8.12
CA GLU A 80 9.82 4.95 -7.67
C GLU A 80 9.95 5.63 -6.31
N GLU A 81 9.21 6.71 -6.09
CA GLU A 81 9.22 7.42 -4.81
C GLU A 81 8.43 6.70 -3.73
N ALA A 82 7.37 6.00 -4.11
CA ALA A 82 6.53 5.28 -3.16
C ALA A 82 7.16 3.99 -2.66
N ARG A 83 8.11 3.44 -3.42
CA ARG A 83 8.71 2.15 -3.10
C ARG A 83 9.68 2.27 -1.93
N ARG A 84 9.52 1.36 -0.96
CA ARG A 84 10.40 1.24 0.20
C ARG A 84 10.93 -0.18 0.28
N PRO A 85 12.24 -0.36 0.51
CA PRO A 85 12.76 -1.70 0.72
C PRO A 85 12.18 -2.29 2.00
N LYS A 86 12.06 -3.61 2.02
CA LYS A 86 11.53 -4.29 3.18
C LYS A 86 12.52 -4.17 4.33
N GLU A 87 12.04 -3.67 5.47
CA GLU A 87 12.86 -3.53 6.65
C GLU A 87 13.02 -4.86 7.39
N LYS A 88 14.18 -5.04 7.99
CA LYS A 88 14.50 -6.24 8.76
C LYS A 88 14.14 -6.05 10.24
N ARG A 89 12.96 -5.54 10.51
CA ARG A 89 12.55 -5.21 11.87
C ARG A 89 12.55 -6.41 12.81
N GLY A 90 12.13 -7.56 12.32
CA GLY A 90 12.00 -8.75 13.13
C GLY A 90 13.30 -9.30 13.65
N LEU A 91 14.42 -8.91 13.04
CA LEU A 91 15.73 -9.42 13.46
C LEU A 91 16.29 -8.72 14.69
N PHE A 92 15.78 -7.55 15.02
CA PHE A 92 16.36 -6.70 16.06
C PHE A 92 15.41 -6.38 17.20
N ARG A 93 14.37 -7.15 17.31
CA ARG A 93 13.37 -6.95 18.35
C ARG A 93 13.26 -8.15 19.26
#